data_73e5ffca0da080041ebbf9a22deee6fa
#
_entry.id   73e5ffca0da080041ebbf9a22deee6fa
#
_cell.length_a   1.000
_cell.length_b   1.000
_cell.length_c   1.000
_cell.angle_alpha   90.00
_cell.angle_beta   90.00
_cell.angle_gamma   90.00
#
_symmetry.space_group_name_H-M   'P 1'
#
loop_
_entity.id
_entity.type
_entity.pdbx_description
1 polymer ?
#
loop_
_entity_poly.entity_id
_entity_poly.type
_entity_poly.pdbx_seq_one_letter_code
_entity_poly.pdbx_strand_id
1 'polypeptide(L)'
;YLVDSNDYVARTTIPTCKCEGVDLAKDLLEGLVVGGTKNNIIPNGFRSIIPPDVTIKDLKLQEGVLTINFSKELLDINEKDENKMLEAIIYTLTSIDGIDKVIIKVEGEVLNKLPNSKTNIPTVLNKSYGINKSYDLSNLNDILSYTTYYTSTYNDTKYYVPVTNYINTKDRDVVKIIIKELGSSPIYKTNLMSYLNANTVLNDYELDNNKLKLNFNELLLNDLDKKNILEEVIYTISLSMNNIYDNLESVSFLVNNEEIYTINISDIK
;
A
#
# COMPACT_ATOMS: atom_id res chain seq x y z
N TYR A 1 0.62 7.99 -1.59
CA TYR A 1 0.03 7.16 -2.65
C TYR A 1 -0.67 8.06 -3.67
N LEU A 2 -0.37 7.89 -4.94
CA LEU A 2 -0.92 8.64 -6.06
C LEU A 2 -1.47 7.68 -7.11
N VAL A 3 -2.27 8.18 -8.06
CA VAL A 3 -2.76 7.34 -9.16
C VAL A 3 -1.73 7.35 -10.29
N ASP A 4 -1.30 6.16 -10.72
CA ASP A 4 -0.34 6.00 -11.80
C ASP A 4 -0.98 6.07 -13.20
N SER A 5 -0.15 6.01 -14.24
CA SER A 5 -0.58 6.04 -15.65
C SER A 5 -1.40 4.82 -16.08
N ASN A 6 -1.38 3.74 -15.29
CA ASN A 6 -2.17 2.53 -15.49
C ASN A 6 -3.45 2.51 -14.64
N ASP A 7 -3.76 3.64 -14.01
CA ASP A 7 -4.94 3.86 -13.19
C ASP A 7 -4.97 3.08 -11.85
N TYR A 8 -3.79 2.66 -11.34
CA TYR A 8 -3.61 2.11 -10.00
C TYR A 8 -3.26 3.19 -8.99
N VAL A 9 -3.73 3.03 -7.75
CA VAL A 9 -3.22 3.78 -6.60
C VAL A 9 -1.89 3.15 -6.18
N ALA A 10 -0.80 3.87 -6.41
CA ALA A 10 0.55 3.35 -6.28
C ALA A 10 1.37 4.14 -5.24
N ARG A 11 2.32 3.45 -4.62
CA ARG A 11 3.29 4.08 -3.71
C ARG A 11 4.30 4.88 -4.52
N THR A 12 4.49 6.12 -4.15
CA THR A 12 5.51 6.99 -4.73
C THR A 12 6.13 7.88 -3.66
N THR A 13 7.33 8.36 -3.91
CA THR A 13 8.05 9.24 -2.99
C THR A 13 8.03 10.66 -3.54
N ILE A 14 7.59 11.60 -2.71
CA ILE A 14 7.62 13.03 -3.00
C ILE A 14 8.34 13.78 -1.88
N PRO A 15 8.97 14.93 -2.16
CA PRO A 15 9.50 15.80 -1.11
C PRO A 15 8.41 16.26 -0.16
N THR A 16 8.66 16.15 1.14
CA THR A 16 7.72 16.55 2.20
C THR A 16 8.38 17.58 3.14
N CYS A 17 7.57 18.21 3.98
CA CYS A 17 8.10 19.03 5.08
C CYS A 17 8.96 18.19 6.04
N LYS A 18 9.84 18.84 6.79
CA LYS A 18 10.52 18.24 7.95
C LYS A 18 9.60 18.31 9.18
N CYS A 19 8.47 17.64 9.13
CA CYS A 19 7.42 17.67 10.13
C CYS A 19 6.91 16.24 10.40
N GLU A 20 6.13 16.08 11.45
CA GLU A 20 5.63 14.78 11.91
C GLU A 20 4.13 14.88 12.23
N GLY A 21 3.49 13.73 12.43
CA GLY A 21 2.11 13.63 12.89
C GLY A 21 1.11 14.40 12.01
N VAL A 22 0.34 15.29 12.62
CA VAL A 22 -0.75 16.04 11.94
C VAL A 22 -0.21 16.98 10.85
N ASP A 23 0.93 17.61 11.07
CA ASP A 23 1.52 18.54 10.10
C ASP A 23 2.02 17.77 8.86
N LEU A 24 2.62 16.60 9.04
CA LEU A 24 3.00 15.72 7.94
C LEU A 24 1.75 15.20 7.20
N ALA A 25 0.71 14.81 7.93
CA ALA A 25 -0.54 14.37 7.34
C ALA A 25 -1.16 15.46 6.45
N LYS A 26 -1.17 16.71 6.92
CA LYS A 26 -1.63 17.86 6.13
C LYS A 26 -0.80 18.05 4.87
N ASP A 27 0.52 18.04 5.01
CA ASP A 27 1.48 18.23 3.92
C ASP A 27 1.31 17.15 2.82
N LEU A 28 1.10 15.88 3.21
CA LEU A 28 0.85 14.79 2.28
C LEU A 28 -0.53 14.87 1.61
N LEU A 29 -1.58 15.24 2.36
CA LEU A 29 -2.92 15.44 1.80
C LEU A 29 -2.95 16.54 0.75
N GLU A 30 -2.22 17.64 0.94
CA GLU A 30 -2.09 18.72 -0.05
C GLU A 30 -1.47 18.19 -1.37
N GLY A 31 -0.59 17.18 -1.28
CA GLY A 31 -0.05 16.49 -2.46
C GLY A 31 -1.06 15.64 -3.22
N LEU A 32 -2.17 15.27 -2.58
CA LEU A 32 -3.26 14.51 -3.22
C LEU A 32 -4.28 15.40 -3.95
N VAL A 33 -4.25 16.73 -3.72
CA VAL A 33 -5.21 17.67 -4.34
C VAL A 33 -4.78 18.02 -5.78
N VAL A 34 -5.68 17.84 -6.72
CA VAL A 34 -5.47 18.17 -8.14
C VAL A 34 -5.24 19.67 -8.29
N GLY A 35 -4.13 20.06 -8.93
CA GLY A 35 -3.77 21.47 -9.10
C GLY A 35 -3.38 22.19 -7.81
N GLY A 36 -3.21 21.45 -6.72
CA GLY A 36 -2.80 22.01 -5.42
C GLY A 36 -1.35 22.51 -5.40
N THR A 37 -0.92 22.99 -4.23
CA THR A 37 0.40 23.61 -4.02
C THR A 37 1.59 22.71 -4.39
N LYS A 38 1.39 21.39 -4.37
CA LYS A 38 2.42 20.38 -4.66
C LYS A 38 2.33 19.79 -6.07
N ASN A 39 1.47 20.31 -6.93
CA ASN A 39 1.26 19.72 -8.26
C ASN A 39 2.56 19.64 -9.10
N ASN A 40 3.47 20.57 -8.95
CA ASN A 40 4.75 20.64 -9.69
C ASN A 40 5.84 19.67 -9.17
N ILE A 41 5.65 19.02 -8.03
CA ILE A 41 6.56 18.02 -7.49
C ILE A 41 6.02 16.59 -7.63
N ILE A 42 4.80 16.42 -8.18
CA ILE A 42 4.26 15.11 -8.51
C ILE A 42 5.13 14.48 -9.61
N PRO A 43 5.64 13.26 -9.42
CA PRO A 43 6.45 12.60 -10.42
C PRO A 43 5.68 12.35 -11.72
N ASN A 44 6.39 12.40 -12.86
CA ASN A 44 5.81 12.05 -14.16
C ASN A 44 5.23 10.63 -14.11
N GLY A 45 4.08 10.44 -14.74
CA GLY A 45 3.36 9.17 -14.73
C GLY A 45 2.42 9.00 -13.53
N PHE A 46 2.34 10.01 -12.64
CA PHE A 46 1.40 10.02 -11.52
C PHE A 46 0.49 11.24 -11.57
N ARG A 47 -0.68 11.10 -10.94
CA ARG A 47 -1.64 12.19 -10.77
C ARG A 47 -2.21 12.22 -9.36
N SER A 48 -2.51 13.41 -8.89
CA SER A 48 -3.34 13.65 -7.70
C SER A 48 -4.78 13.21 -7.97
N ILE A 49 -5.56 12.97 -6.92
CA ILE A 49 -6.89 12.35 -7.03
C ILE A 49 -7.98 13.13 -6.27
N ILE A 50 -7.65 13.87 -5.23
CA ILE A 50 -8.62 14.71 -4.50
C ILE A 50 -9.04 15.85 -5.42
N PRO A 51 -10.35 16.15 -5.57
CA PRO A 51 -10.83 17.21 -6.43
C PRO A 51 -10.13 18.54 -6.19
N PRO A 52 -10.02 19.41 -7.23
CA PRO A 52 -9.49 20.76 -7.04
C PRO A 52 -10.36 21.56 -6.07
N ASP A 53 -9.76 22.61 -5.51
CA ASP A 53 -10.42 23.55 -4.58
C ASP A 53 -10.84 22.94 -3.22
N VAL A 54 -10.58 21.65 -3.01
CA VAL A 54 -10.78 21.02 -1.69
C VAL A 54 -9.86 21.66 -0.67
N THR A 55 -10.45 22.07 0.46
CA THR A 55 -9.71 22.59 1.60
C THR A 55 -9.85 21.68 2.81
N ILE A 56 -8.77 21.55 3.56
CA ILE A 56 -8.76 20.84 4.85
C ILE A 56 -9.17 21.85 5.92
N LYS A 57 -10.38 21.67 6.47
CA LYS A 57 -10.95 22.59 7.48
C LYS A 57 -10.41 22.31 8.88
N ASP A 58 -10.20 21.03 9.20
CA ASP A 58 -9.70 20.59 10.50
C ASP A 58 -9.01 19.23 10.40
N LEU A 59 -7.99 19.04 11.25
CA LEU A 59 -7.24 17.78 11.42
C LEU A 59 -7.02 17.54 12.91
N LYS A 60 -7.43 16.37 13.39
CA LYS A 60 -7.26 15.99 14.79
C LYS A 60 -6.78 14.55 14.91
N LEU A 61 -5.62 14.35 15.53
CA LEU A 61 -5.09 13.03 15.86
C LEU A 61 -5.34 12.72 17.33
N GLN A 62 -5.97 11.58 17.60
CA GLN A 62 -6.21 11.09 18.95
C GLN A 62 -6.14 9.56 18.97
N GLU A 63 -5.27 9.00 19.80
CA GLU A 63 -5.13 7.54 20.00
C GLU A 63 -4.99 6.76 18.68
N GLY A 64 -4.11 7.24 17.77
CA GLY A 64 -3.88 6.62 16.47
C GLY A 64 -4.98 6.85 15.43
N VAL A 65 -6.04 7.58 15.76
CA VAL A 65 -7.14 7.90 14.84
C VAL A 65 -7.02 9.35 14.37
N LEU A 66 -6.78 9.55 13.08
CA LEU A 66 -6.77 10.87 12.44
C LEU A 66 -8.17 11.19 11.91
N THR A 67 -8.82 12.19 12.49
CA THR A 67 -10.07 12.75 11.98
C THR A 67 -9.76 13.94 11.07
N ILE A 68 -10.29 13.90 9.84
CA ILE A 68 -10.09 14.95 8.84
C ILE A 68 -11.45 15.53 8.48
N ASN A 69 -11.56 16.86 8.46
CA ASN A 69 -12.74 17.54 7.98
C ASN A 69 -12.41 18.32 6.69
N PHE A 70 -12.99 17.88 5.58
CA PHE A 70 -12.84 18.52 4.28
C PHE A 70 -14.00 19.46 3.98
N SER A 71 -13.77 20.37 3.07
CA SER A 71 -14.82 21.19 2.45
C SER A 71 -15.67 20.34 1.49
N LYS A 72 -16.85 20.88 1.11
CA LYS A 72 -17.85 20.18 0.28
C LYS A 72 -17.35 19.76 -1.09
N GLU A 73 -16.33 20.42 -1.61
CA GLU A 73 -15.72 20.16 -2.93
C GLU A 73 -15.15 18.73 -3.01
N LEU A 74 -14.90 18.05 -1.86
CA LEU A 74 -14.53 16.62 -1.87
C LEU A 74 -15.60 15.75 -2.55
N LEU A 75 -16.85 16.16 -2.50
CA LEU A 75 -17.98 15.42 -3.08
C LEU A 75 -18.07 15.56 -4.60
N ASP A 76 -17.29 16.47 -5.20
CA ASP A 76 -17.25 16.71 -6.66
C ASP A 76 -16.38 15.67 -7.41
N ILE A 77 -15.94 14.62 -6.72
CA ILE A 77 -15.19 13.49 -7.29
C ILE A 77 -16.03 12.73 -8.33
N ASN A 78 -15.40 12.26 -9.41
CA ASN A 78 -16.06 11.38 -10.37
C ASN A 78 -16.31 9.98 -9.77
N GLU A 79 -17.39 9.32 -10.18
CA GLU A 79 -17.76 7.99 -9.70
C GLU A 79 -16.64 6.94 -9.85
N LYS A 80 -15.95 6.95 -11.00
CA LYS A 80 -14.82 6.02 -11.27
C LYS A 80 -13.63 6.21 -10.35
N ASP A 81 -13.46 7.40 -9.77
CA ASP A 81 -12.31 7.78 -8.96
C ASP A 81 -12.62 7.81 -7.45
N GLU A 82 -13.90 7.73 -7.03
CA GLU A 82 -14.28 7.88 -5.61
C GLU A 82 -13.66 6.82 -4.69
N ASN A 83 -13.57 5.55 -5.13
CA ASN A 83 -12.88 4.50 -4.37
C ASN A 83 -11.36 4.74 -4.30
N LYS A 84 -10.73 5.10 -5.43
CA LYS A 84 -9.30 5.40 -5.49
C LYS A 84 -8.91 6.59 -4.62
N MET A 85 -9.79 7.60 -4.53
CA MET A 85 -9.59 8.73 -3.64
C MET A 85 -9.50 8.28 -2.19
N LEU A 86 -10.44 7.44 -1.73
CA LEU A 86 -10.41 6.88 -0.38
C LEU A 86 -9.16 6.02 -0.16
N GLU A 87 -8.85 5.13 -1.09
CA GLU A 87 -7.66 4.27 -1.05
C GLU A 87 -6.38 5.11 -0.93
N ALA A 88 -6.24 6.16 -1.75
CA ALA A 88 -5.09 7.07 -1.70
C ALA A 88 -4.99 7.80 -0.35
N ILE A 89 -6.10 8.32 0.17
CA ILE A 89 -6.14 9.01 1.48
C ILE A 89 -5.76 8.03 2.59
N ILE A 90 -6.39 6.86 2.65
CA ILE A 90 -6.18 5.87 3.71
C ILE A 90 -4.72 5.41 3.71
N TYR A 91 -4.20 4.94 2.57
CA TYR A 91 -2.86 4.38 2.50
C TYR A 91 -1.76 5.43 2.67
N THR A 92 -2.00 6.67 2.25
CA THR A 92 -1.05 7.78 2.51
C THR A 92 -0.98 8.09 4.00
N LEU A 93 -2.11 8.24 4.66
CA LEU A 93 -2.14 8.67 6.06
C LEU A 93 -1.73 7.55 7.02
N THR A 94 -2.15 6.31 6.77
CA THR A 94 -1.75 5.15 7.58
C THR A 94 -0.33 4.66 7.30
N SER A 95 0.43 5.34 6.44
CA SER A 95 1.87 5.16 6.31
C SER A 95 2.68 6.10 7.22
N ILE A 96 2.03 7.01 7.93
CA ILE A 96 2.64 7.92 8.90
C ILE A 96 2.65 7.23 10.27
N ASP A 97 3.79 7.20 10.92
CA ASP A 97 3.93 6.63 12.26
C ASP A 97 2.95 7.28 13.24
N GLY A 98 2.24 6.44 14.00
CA GLY A 98 1.24 6.87 14.97
C GLY A 98 -0.14 7.17 14.37
N ILE A 99 -0.38 6.91 13.07
CA ILE A 99 -1.70 7.01 12.44
C ILE A 99 -2.13 5.63 11.93
N ASP A 100 -3.01 4.97 12.67
CA ASP A 100 -3.50 3.62 12.34
C ASP A 100 -4.83 3.65 11.58
N LYS A 101 -5.63 4.68 11.84
CA LYS A 101 -7.02 4.80 11.36
C LYS A 101 -7.35 6.22 10.95
N VAL A 102 -8.32 6.35 10.04
CA VAL A 102 -8.78 7.63 9.51
C VAL A 102 -10.30 7.72 9.62
N ILE A 103 -10.80 8.89 10.05
CA ILE A 103 -12.22 9.26 9.93
C ILE A 103 -12.30 10.46 9.01
N ILE A 104 -13.08 10.32 7.92
CA ILE A 104 -13.29 11.39 6.95
C ILE A 104 -14.61 12.08 7.22
N LYS A 105 -14.58 13.40 7.35
CA LYS A 105 -15.74 14.28 7.44
C LYS A 105 -15.77 15.23 6.27
N VAL A 106 -16.97 15.62 5.88
CA VAL A 106 -17.23 16.70 4.92
C VAL A 106 -18.19 17.67 5.57
N GLU A 107 -17.82 18.94 5.66
CA GLU A 107 -18.60 19.98 6.34
C GLU A 107 -19.02 19.60 7.79
N GLY A 108 -18.18 18.83 8.48
CA GLY A 108 -18.42 18.37 9.85
C GLY A 108 -19.15 17.04 9.96
N GLU A 109 -19.79 16.55 8.88
CA GLU A 109 -20.55 15.30 8.85
C GLU A 109 -19.63 14.13 8.41
N VAL A 110 -19.77 12.97 9.06
CA VAL A 110 -18.99 11.78 8.71
C VAL A 110 -19.37 11.26 7.33
N LEU A 111 -18.38 11.07 6.46
CA LEU A 111 -18.57 10.45 5.14
C LEU A 111 -18.77 8.94 5.32
N ASN A 112 -20.00 8.48 5.29
CA ASN A 112 -20.37 7.07 5.45
C ASN A 112 -20.90 6.43 4.16
N LYS A 113 -20.91 7.18 3.07
CA LYS A 113 -21.28 6.73 1.72
C LYS A 113 -20.43 7.43 0.69
N LEU A 114 -20.07 6.71 -0.36
CA LEU A 114 -19.43 7.30 -1.54
C LEU A 114 -20.36 8.32 -2.20
N PRO A 115 -19.82 9.45 -2.72
CA PRO A 115 -20.66 10.57 -3.21
C PRO A 115 -21.58 10.20 -4.37
N ASN A 116 -21.12 9.39 -5.31
CA ASN A 116 -21.86 9.06 -6.54
C ASN A 116 -22.54 7.69 -6.46
N SER A 117 -21.77 6.61 -6.25
CA SER A 117 -22.30 5.25 -6.20
C SER A 117 -23.21 4.97 -4.99
N LYS A 118 -23.20 5.86 -3.98
CA LYS A 118 -23.94 5.69 -2.70
C LYS A 118 -23.58 4.42 -1.93
N THR A 119 -22.48 3.77 -2.29
CA THR A 119 -21.95 2.60 -1.59
C THR A 119 -21.59 2.98 -0.17
N ASN A 120 -22.06 2.17 0.81
CA ASN A 120 -21.72 2.38 2.21
C ASN A 120 -20.23 2.13 2.44
N ILE A 121 -19.60 2.99 3.24
CA ILE A 121 -18.22 2.86 3.69
C ILE A 121 -18.17 2.86 5.23
N PRO A 122 -17.19 2.18 5.83
CA PRO A 122 -17.00 2.22 7.27
C PRO A 122 -16.74 3.64 7.77
N THR A 123 -17.25 3.98 8.95
CA THR A 123 -16.98 5.26 9.63
C THR A 123 -15.49 5.43 9.95
N VAL A 124 -14.84 4.34 10.36
CA VAL A 124 -13.41 4.30 10.66
C VAL A 124 -12.73 3.47 9.58
N LEU A 125 -11.79 4.08 8.89
CA LEU A 125 -11.09 3.52 7.75
C LEU A 125 -9.64 3.19 8.15
N ASN A 126 -9.12 2.08 7.66
CA ASN A 126 -7.73 1.67 7.81
C ASN A 126 -7.32 0.82 6.59
N LYS A 127 -6.13 0.25 6.58
CA LYS A 127 -5.63 -0.57 5.46
C LYS A 127 -6.53 -1.78 5.11
N SER A 128 -7.39 -2.25 6.05
CA SER A 128 -8.35 -3.32 5.74
C SER A 128 -9.47 -2.91 4.77
N TYR A 129 -9.60 -1.61 4.49
CA TYR A 129 -10.46 -1.12 3.39
C TYR A 129 -10.03 -1.72 2.05
N GLY A 130 -8.75 -2.04 1.92
CA GLY A 130 -8.13 -2.55 0.70
C GLY A 130 -7.77 -1.45 -0.28
N ILE A 131 -6.97 -1.80 -1.28
CA ILE A 131 -6.46 -0.92 -2.33
C ILE A 131 -6.34 -1.69 -3.65
N ASN A 132 -6.71 -1.07 -4.77
CA ASN A 132 -6.69 -1.71 -6.10
C ASN A 132 -7.31 -3.11 -6.07
N LYS A 133 -8.50 -3.23 -5.53
CA LYS A 133 -9.11 -4.51 -5.13
C LYS A 133 -9.30 -5.47 -6.30
N SER A 134 -8.84 -6.70 -6.12
CA SER A 134 -8.99 -7.82 -7.04
C SER A 134 -9.80 -8.93 -6.39
N TYR A 135 -10.80 -9.45 -7.08
CA TYR A 135 -11.72 -10.46 -6.58
C TYR A 135 -11.61 -11.73 -7.42
N ASP A 136 -11.15 -12.83 -6.79
CA ASP A 136 -11.19 -14.18 -7.33
C ASP A 136 -12.02 -15.06 -6.38
N LEU A 137 -13.32 -14.81 -6.42
CA LEU A 137 -14.29 -15.43 -5.52
C LEU A 137 -15.26 -16.30 -6.31
N SER A 138 -15.36 -17.57 -5.94
CA SER A 138 -16.35 -18.50 -6.47
C SER A 138 -17.63 -18.59 -5.61
N ASN A 139 -17.53 -18.18 -4.33
CA ASN A 139 -18.63 -18.18 -3.36
C ASN A 139 -18.35 -17.20 -2.21
N LEU A 140 -19.26 -17.10 -1.24
CA LEU A 140 -19.14 -16.19 -0.08
C LEU A 140 -18.53 -16.85 1.17
N ASN A 141 -18.03 -18.10 1.06
CA ASN A 141 -17.44 -18.80 2.21
C ASN A 141 -15.91 -18.75 2.15
N ASP A 142 -15.28 -18.87 3.30
CA ASP A 142 -13.82 -18.95 3.44
C ASP A 142 -13.05 -17.83 2.69
N ILE A 143 -13.62 -16.63 2.67
CA ILE A 143 -12.97 -15.47 2.04
C ILE A 143 -11.77 -15.04 2.90
N LEU A 144 -10.65 -14.91 2.27
CA LEU A 144 -9.43 -14.29 2.80
C LEU A 144 -9.08 -13.07 1.96
N SER A 145 -8.73 -11.96 2.61
CA SER A 145 -8.14 -10.79 1.95
C SER A 145 -6.70 -10.59 2.41
N TYR A 146 -5.84 -10.23 1.48
CA TYR A 146 -4.44 -9.87 1.74
C TYR A 146 -3.95 -8.89 0.67
N THR A 147 -2.96 -8.08 1.02
CA THR A 147 -2.39 -7.09 0.08
C THR A 147 -0.98 -7.50 -0.31
N THR A 148 -0.76 -7.64 -1.63
CA THR A 148 0.53 -7.95 -2.23
C THR A 148 1.03 -6.74 -2.99
N TYR A 149 2.31 -6.39 -2.82
CA TYR A 149 2.95 -5.33 -3.60
C TYR A 149 3.64 -5.91 -4.83
N TYR A 150 3.40 -5.28 -5.97
CA TYR A 150 4.02 -5.60 -7.25
C TYR A 150 4.87 -4.43 -7.72
N THR A 151 5.79 -4.69 -8.63
CA THR A 151 6.57 -3.65 -9.32
C THR A 151 5.84 -3.20 -10.58
N SER A 152 5.82 -1.91 -10.82
CA SER A 152 5.44 -1.30 -12.09
C SER A 152 6.54 -0.34 -12.55
N THR A 153 6.50 0.10 -13.81
CA THR A 153 7.55 0.94 -14.39
C THR A 153 6.95 2.06 -15.22
N TYR A 154 7.48 3.26 -15.07
CA TYR A 154 7.19 4.41 -15.94
C TYR A 154 8.50 5.10 -16.34
N ASN A 155 8.78 5.18 -17.64
CA ASN A 155 10.03 5.75 -18.18
C ASN A 155 11.28 5.24 -17.43
N ASP A 156 11.44 3.91 -17.34
CA ASP A 156 12.54 3.21 -16.67
C ASP A 156 12.62 3.41 -15.15
N THR A 157 11.70 4.18 -14.55
CA THR A 157 11.61 4.34 -13.10
C THR A 157 10.63 3.30 -12.54
N LYS A 158 11.13 2.46 -11.63
CA LYS A 158 10.34 1.44 -10.93
C LYS A 158 9.62 2.06 -9.73
N TYR A 159 8.43 1.56 -9.46
CA TYR A 159 7.63 1.91 -8.29
C TYR A 159 6.76 0.72 -7.87
N TYR A 160 6.11 0.81 -6.72
CA TYR A 160 5.42 -0.33 -6.12
C TYR A 160 3.92 -0.09 -6.02
N VAL A 161 3.16 -1.06 -6.49
CA VAL A 161 1.69 -1.02 -6.56
C VAL A 161 1.12 -2.08 -5.62
N PRO A 162 0.42 -1.70 -4.56
CA PRO A 162 -0.32 -2.63 -3.72
C PRO A 162 -1.61 -3.10 -4.41
N VAL A 163 -1.92 -4.37 -4.27
CA VAL A 163 -3.19 -4.96 -4.73
C VAL A 163 -3.77 -5.81 -3.60
N THR A 164 -4.97 -5.47 -3.15
CA THR A 164 -5.69 -6.30 -2.18
C THR A 164 -6.48 -7.36 -2.91
N ASN A 165 -6.07 -8.61 -2.72
CA ASN A 165 -6.71 -9.79 -3.28
C ASN A 165 -7.75 -10.36 -2.32
N TYR A 166 -8.90 -10.76 -2.85
CA TYR A 166 -9.96 -11.47 -2.15
C TYR A 166 -10.11 -12.85 -2.80
N ILE A 167 -9.81 -13.91 -2.06
CA ILE A 167 -9.83 -15.29 -2.56
C ILE A 167 -10.63 -16.21 -1.64
N ASN A 168 -11.11 -17.34 -2.17
CA ASN A 168 -11.66 -18.43 -1.36
C ASN A 168 -10.51 -19.38 -0.98
N THR A 169 -10.19 -19.48 0.29
CA THR A 169 -9.19 -20.44 0.80
C THR A 169 -9.44 -20.78 2.26
N LYS A 170 -9.15 -22.02 2.64
CA LYS A 170 -9.11 -22.46 4.04
C LYS A 170 -7.74 -22.24 4.69
N ASP A 171 -6.70 -22.05 3.87
CA ASP A 171 -5.38 -21.67 4.37
C ASP A 171 -5.43 -20.26 4.95
N ARG A 172 -4.81 -20.08 6.11
CA ARG A 172 -4.75 -18.79 6.84
C ARG A 172 -3.32 -18.29 7.00
N ASP A 173 -2.34 -18.99 6.45
CA ASP A 173 -0.94 -18.56 6.44
C ASP A 173 -0.73 -17.51 5.35
N VAL A 174 -1.07 -16.25 5.68
CA VAL A 174 -1.01 -15.12 4.74
C VAL A 174 0.40 -14.89 4.22
N VAL A 175 1.43 -15.12 5.03
CA VAL A 175 2.84 -14.98 4.63
C VAL A 175 3.16 -15.93 3.47
N LYS A 176 2.84 -17.23 3.63
CA LYS A 176 3.07 -18.22 2.57
C LYS A 176 2.21 -17.97 1.33
N ILE A 177 0.96 -17.52 1.54
CA ILE A 177 0.06 -17.18 0.42
C ILE A 177 0.67 -16.05 -0.42
N ILE A 178 1.16 -14.98 0.19
CA ILE A 178 1.79 -13.85 -0.52
C ILE A 178 3.06 -14.29 -1.26
N ILE A 179 3.93 -15.06 -0.61
CA ILE A 179 5.15 -15.54 -1.28
C ILE A 179 4.80 -16.43 -2.48
N LYS A 180 3.81 -17.31 -2.35
CA LYS A 180 3.31 -18.13 -3.45
C LYS A 180 2.71 -17.28 -4.57
N GLU A 181 1.94 -16.26 -4.24
CA GLU A 181 1.36 -15.30 -5.19
C GLU A 181 2.46 -14.59 -5.98
N LEU A 182 3.46 -14.04 -5.30
CA LEU A 182 4.60 -13.39 -5.94
C LEU A 182 5.41 -14.35 -6.83
N GLY A 183 5.52 -15.63 -6.49
CA GLY A 183 6.16 -16.67 -7.31
C GLY A 183 5.29 -17.19 -8.45
N SER A 184 3.97 -16.99 -8.42
CA SER A 184 3.06 -17.62 -9.40
C SER A 184 2.98 -16.89 -10.73
N SER A 185 3.76 -15.88 -10.99
CA SER A 185 3.81 -15.08 -12.21
C SER A 185 2.43 -14.83 -12.83
N PRO A 186 1.82 -13.74 -12.57
CA PRO A 186 0.45 -13.58 -12.95
C PRO A 186 0.30 -13.01 -14.29
N ILE A 187 0.67 -12.41 -14.99
CA ILE A 187 0.09 -11.12 -15.25
C ILE A 187 0.22 -10.76 -16.71
N TYR A 188 -0.19 -11.67 -17.53
CA TYR A 188 -0.48 -11.36 -18.94
C TYR A 188 -1.59 -10.30 -19.16
N LYS A 189 -2.23 -9.83 -18.09
CA LYS A 189 -3.36 -8.89 -18.17
C LYS A 189 -3.12 -7.54 -17.51
N THR A 190 -1.99 -7.34 -16.84
CA THR A 190 -1.69 -6.11 -16.11
C THR A 190 -0.24 -5.69 -16.35
N ASN A 191 0.09 -4.42 -16.11
CA ASN A 191 1.47 -3.92 -16.17
C ASN A 191 2.22 -4.12 -14.84
N LEU A 192 1.71 -4.98 -13.97
CA LEU A 192 2.30 -5.30 -12.67
C LEU A 192 3.22 -6.49 -12.81
N MET A 193 4.37 -6.48 -12.17
CA MET A 193 5.38 -7.54 -12.27
C MET A 193 5.83 -7.99 -10.89
N SER A 194 6.07 -9.29 -10.77
CA SER A 194 6.86 -9.86 -9.70
C SER A 194 8.17 -10.39 -10.28
N TYR A 195 9.26 -10.14 -9.56
CA TYR A 195 10.59 -10.61 -9.92
C TYR A 195 11.00 -11.85 -9.13
N LEU A 196 10.12 -12.37 -8.26
CA LEU A 196 10.38 -13.59 -7.49
C LEU A 196 10.36 -14.81 -8.43
N ASN A 197 11.41 -15.64 -8.34
CA ASN A 197 11.45 -16.87 -9.11
C ASN A 197 10.30 -17.81 -8.71
N ALA A 198 9.60 -18.36 -9.69
CA ALA A 198 8.44 -19.24 -9.48
C ALA A 198 8.72 -20.50 -8.63
N ASN A 199 9.96 -20.92 -8.57
CA ASN A 199 10.39 -22.08 -7.77
C ASN A 199 11.00 -21.68 -6.42
N THR A 200 10.95 -20.40 -6.05
CA THR A 200 11.35 -19.95 -4.72
C THR A 200 10.38 -20.50 -3.68
N VAL A 201 10.92 -21.15 -2.65
CA VAL A 201 10.15 -21.75 -1.57
C VAL A 201 10.52 -21.07 -0.25
N LEU A 202 9.51 -20.58 0.47
CA LEU A 202 9.66 -20.17 1.86
C LEU A 202 9.60 -21.43 2.73
N ASN A 203 10.74 -21.81 3.31
CA ASN A 203 10.87 -22.97 4.18
C ASN A 203 10.18 -22.74 5.51
N ASP A 204 10.53 -21.64 6.16
CA ASP A 204 9.97 -21.19 7.45
C ASP A 204 10.11 -19.68 7.62
N TYR A 205 9.46 -19.15 8.64
CA TYR A 205 9.59 -17.74 9.03
C TYR A 205 9.34 -17.56 10.53
N GLU A 206 9.91 -16.51 11.10
CA GLU A 206 9.79 -16.15 12.51
C GLU A 206 9.59 -14.64 12.65
N LEU A 207 8.60 -14.25 13.46
CA LEU A 207 8.42 -12.86 13.88
C LEU A 207 8.84 -12.74 15.36
N ASP A 208 9.87 -11.97 15.62
CA ASP A 208 10.35 -11.68 16.97
C ASP A 208 10.58 -10.17 17.15
N ASN A 209 9.92 -9.57 18.14
CA ASN A 209 10.05 -8.14 18.48
C ASN A 209 9.96 -7.22 17.24
N ASN A 210 8.91 -7.37 16.42
CA ASN A 210 8.67 -6.61 15.17
C ASN A 210 9.74 -6.81 14.08
N LYS A 211 10.57 -7.84 14.19
CA LYS A 211 11.56 -8.21 13.18
C LYS A 211 11.16 -9.54 12.56
N LEU A 212 10.92 -9.54 11.27
CA LEU A 212 10.50 -10.73 10.54
C LEU A 212 11.70 -11.38 9.85
N LYS A 213 11.93 -12.65 10.12
CA LYS A 213 12.93 -13.48 9.42
C LYS A 213 12.21 -14.41 8.46
N LEU A 214 12.62 -14.41 7.20
CA LEU A 214 12.07 -15.26 6.14
C LEU A 214 13.19 -16.16 5.62
N ASN A 215 13.07 -17.47 5.75
CA ASN A 215 14.07 -18.43 5.33
C ASN A 215 13.62 -19.17 4.06
N PHE A 216 14.38 -18.99 3.01
CA PHE A 216 14.07 -19.49 1.67
C PHE A 216 15.08 -20.58 1.21
N ASN A 217 14.73 -21.24 0.11
CA ASN A 217 15.68 -22.00 -0.67
C ASN A 217 16.59 -21.06 -1.50
N GLU A 218 17.62 -21.63 -2.12
CA GLU A 218 18.63 -20.89 -2.90
C GLU A 218 18.08 -20.15 -4.15
N LEU A 219 16.88 -20.49 -4.60
CA LEU A 219 16.23 -19.85 -5.75
C LEU A 219 15.72 -18.44 -5.47
N LEU A 220 15.83 -17.96 -4.22
CA LEU A 220 15.66 -16.54 -3.88
C LEU A 220 16.80 -15.70 -4.48
N LEU A 221 18.01 -16.27 -4.62
CA LEU A 221 19.19 -15.54 -5.07
C LEU A 221 19.14 -15.28 -6.58
N ASN A 222 19.45 -14.06 -6.96
CA ASN A 222 19.64 -13.68 -8.35
C ASN A 222 21.01 -14.15 -8.90
N ASP A 223 22.01 -14.20 -8.01
CA ASP A 223 23.38 -14.62 -8.31
C ASP A 223 23.89 -15.45 -7.12
N LEU A 224 24.11 -16.74 -7.36
CA LEU A 224 24.56 -17.67 -6.33
C LEU A 224 25.98 -17.35 -5.82
N ASP A 225 26.86 -16.91 -6.70
CA ASP A 225 28.25 -16.61 -6.34
C ASP A 225 28.37 -15.35 -5.48
N LYS A 226 27.55 -14.33 -5.79
CA LYS A 226 27.51 -13.06 -5.07
C LYS A 226 26.52 -13.07 -3.91
N LYS A 227 25.70 -14.11 -3.79
CA LYS A 227 24.65 -14.22 -2.79
C LYS A 227 23.78 -12.94 -2.69
N ASN A 228 23.34 -12.41 -3.82
CA ASN A 228 22.51 -11.22 -3.86
C ASN A 228 21.05 -11.51 -4.22
N ILE A 229 20.15 -10.70 -3.70
CA ILE A 229 18.72 -10.72 -3.98
C ILE A 229 18.39 -9.46 -4.78
N LEU A 230 17.48 -9.58 -5.76
CA LEU A 230 16.99 -8.41 -6.50
C LEU A 230 16.28 -7.43 -5.56
N GLU A 231 16.53 -6.13 -5.73
CA GLU A 231 15.90 -5.08 -4.93
C GLU A 231 14.38 -5.13 -5.02
N GLU A 232 13.84 -5.41 -6.21
CA GLU A 232 12.40 -5.54 -6.44
C GLU A 232 11.80 -6.67 -5.61
N VAL A 233 12.51 -7.78 -5.45
CA VAL A 233 12.08 -8.92 -4.61
C VAL A 233 12.09 -8.51 -3.13
N ILE A 234 13.18 -7.88 -2.69
CA ILE A 234 13.29 -7.38 -1.31
C ILE A 234 12.14 -6.43 -0.99
N TYR A 235 11.88 -5.44 -1.85
CA TYR A 235 10.89 -4.40 -1.60
C TYR A 235 9.46 -4.93 -1.70
N THR A 236 9.12 -5.72 -2.72
CA THR A 236 7.77 -6.28 -2.86
C THR A 236 7.41 -7.19 -1.70
N ILE A 237 8.32 -8.05 -1.25
CA ILE A 237 8.10 -8.90 -0.08
C ILE A 237 7.99 -8.04 1.18
N SER A 238 8.94 -7.14 1.44
CA SER A 238 8.96 -6.34 2.68
C SER A 238 7.75 -5.44 2.82
N LEU A 239 7.32 -4.77 1.74
CA LEU A 239 6.11 -3.94 1.73
C LEU A 239 4.84 -4.78 1.95
N SER A 240 4.79 -5.99 1.37
CA SER A 240 3.66 -6.90 1.57
C SER A 240 3.58 -7.39 3.02
N MET A 241 4.73 -7.70 3.64
CA MET A 241 4.79 -8.09 5.06
C MET A 241 4.43 -6.93 5.98
N ASN A 242 4.88 -5.71 5.67
CA ASN A 242 4.51 -4.50 6.43
C ASN A 242 3.01 -4.15 6.35
N ASN A 243 2.30 -4.71 5.38
CA ASN A 243 0.84 -4.58 5.33
C ASN A 243 0.11 -5.58 6.22
N ILE A 244 0.77 -6.69 6.61
CA ILE A 244 0.23 -7.73 7.49
C ILE A 244 0.52 -7.41 8.96
N TYR A 245 1.77 -7.01 9.25
CA TYR A 245 2.25 -6.81 10.61
C TYR A 245 2.34 -5.31 10.92
N ASP A 246 1.50 -4.86 11.84
CA ASP A 246 1.58 -3.50 12.34
C ASP A 246 2.93 -3.28 13.06
N ASN A 247 3.55 -2.13 12.83
CA ASN A 247 4.83 -1.74 13.42
C ASN A 247 6.03 -2.66 13.08
N LEU A 248 6.03 -3.30 11.90
CA LEU A 248 7.19 -4.08 11.44
C LEU A 248 8.41 -3.15 11.29
N GLU A 249 9.50 -3.48 12.00
CA GLU A 249 10.74 -2.70 11.96
C GLU A 249 11.64 -3.14 10.81
N SER A 250 11.83 -4.44 10.65
CA SER A 250 12.74 -4.98 9.63
C SER A 250 12.32 -6.34 9.11
N VAL A 251 12.80 -6.66 7.90
CA VAL A 251 12.68 -7.98 7.29
C VAL A 251 14.08 -8.50 6.97
N SER A 252 14.41 -9.68 7.50
CA SER A 252 15.65 -10.41 7.20
C SER A 252 15.35 -11.56 6.24
N PHE A 253 16.14 -11.64 5.19
CA PHE A 253 16.10 -12.67 4.17
C PHE A 253 17.22 -13.68 4.41
N LEU A 254 16.85 -14.92 4.70
CA LEU A 254 17.77 -16.02 4.91
C LEU A 254 17.65 -17.01 3.73
N VAL A 255 18.76 -17.65 3.39
CA VAL A 255 18.79 -18.75 2.45
C VAL A 255 19.47 -19.94 3.14
N ASN A 256 18.75 -21.06 3.25
CA ASN A 256 19.20 -22.25 3.96
C ASN A 256 19.75 -21.94 5.37
N ASN A 257 19.04 -21.08 6.10
CA ASN A 257 19.38 -20.56 7.45
C ASN A 257 20.59 -19.61 7.53
N GLU A 258 21.17 -19.20 6.42
CA GLU A 258 22.18 -18.15 6.38
C GLU A 258 21.53 -16.80 6.06
N GLU A 259 21.73 -15.79 6.91
CA GLU A 259 21.23 -14.44 6.65
C GLU A 259 22.00 -13.82 5.49
N ILE A 260 21.26 -13.40 4.44
CA ILE A 260 21.81 -12.80 3.21
C ILE A 260 21.64 -11.29 3.25
N TYR A 261 20.47 -10.82 3.68
CA TYR A 261 20.15 -9.39 3.66
C TYR A 261 19.10 -9.05 4.71
N THR A 262 19.22 -7.87 5.29
CA THR A 262 18.19 -7.30 6.18
C THR A 262 17.89 -5.87 5.78
N ILE A 263 16.62 -5.52 5.68
CA ILE A 263 16.13 -4.17 5.39
C ILE A 263 15.27 -3.66 6.51
N ASN A 264 15.46 -2.39 6.91
CA ASN A 264 14.50 -1.70 7.76
C ASN A 264 13.36 -1.15 6.89
N ILE A 265 12.14 -1.24 7.37
CA ILE A 265 10.96 -0.77 6.62
C ILE A 265 11.06 0.73 6.31
N SER A 266 11.64 1.52 7.22
CA SER A 266 11.88 2.96 7.03
C SER A 266 12.84 3.29 5.88
N ASP A 267 13.68 2.35 5.46
CA ASP A 267 14.68 2.55 4.40
C ASP A 267 14.11 2.29 2.99
N ILE A 268 12.89 1.74 2.89
CA ILE A 268 12.22 1.48 1.61
C ILE A 268 11.70 2.79 1.02
N LYS A 269 12.28 3.20 -0.09
CA LYS A 269 11.96 4.45 -0.79
C LYS A 269 10.82 4.30 -1.78
#